data_e1a39a3fec93b17ec6f28f9a3c47a384
#
_entry.id   e1a39a3fec93b17ec6f28f9a3c47a384
#
_cell.length_a   1.000
_cell.length_b   1.000
_cell.length_c   1.000
_cell.angle_alpha   90.00
_cell.angle_beta   90.00
_cell.angle_gamma   90.00
#
_symmetry.space_group_name_H-M   'P 1'
#
loop_
_entity.id
_entity.type
_entity.pdbx_description
1 polymer ?
#
loop_
_entity_poly.entity_id
_entity_poly.type
_entity_poly.pdbx_seq_one_letter_code
_entity_poly.pdbx_strand_id
1 'polypeptide(L)'
;MNRRYRKTIIAGNWKMNKTATETKKFAEELKAILPKAKWCDVVVCVPAVNISAAIKAFKDMRVSIGAENLFYEKSGAYTGEWSADMLKDLGVKYVIIGHSERRQYFGETDFTVNKKVHAALEAGLHPIICVGESLEQRELGITMELIALQVKSALAGVPAEKLRKCVIAYEPVWAIGTGKTATAEQAAEVCTFIRTTVRHLYGARIARSITIQYGGSMKGSNAAELLAQPDIDGGLIGGAALKSDQFVDIINAANQE
;
A
#
# COMPACT_ATOMS: atom_id res chain seq x y z
N MET A 1 12.69 12.07 7.28
CA MET A 1 11.20 11.98 7.25
C MET A 1 10.58 12.88 8.34
N ASN A 2 9.45 13.57 8.08
CA ASN A 2 8.77 14.37 9.12
C ASN A 2 7.63 13.58 9.77
N ARG A 3 7.95 12.66 10.68
CA ARG A 3 7.01 11.77 11.38
C ARG A 3 5.96 12.50 12.24
N ARG A 4 6.17 13.76 12.54
CA ARG A 4 5.22 14.57 13.33
C ARG A 4 3.86 14.71 12.66
N TYR A 5 3.82 14.68 11.33
CA TYR A 5 2.59 14.93 10.56
C TYR A 5 2.11 13.71 9.76
N ARG A 6 2.97 12.72 9.53
CA ARG A 6 2.71 11.56 8.69
C ARG A 6 2.99 10.26 9.44
N LYS A 7 2.24 9.23 9.12
CA LYS A 7 2.49 7.88 9.62
C LYS A 7 3.51 7.18 8.73
N THR A 8 4.46 6.50 9.35
CA THR A 8 5.24 5.49 8.66
C THR A 8 4.44 4.20 8.62
N ILE A 9 4.24 3.63 7.43
CA ILE A 9 3.45 2.40 7.25
C ILE A 9 4.27 1.40 6.44
N ILE A 10 4.56 0.24 7.02
CA ILE A 10 5.15 -0.91 6.34
C ILE A 10 4.04 -1.92 6.09
N ALA A 11 3.64 -2.06 4.83
CA ALA A 11 2.54 -2.94 4.41
C ALA A 11 3.08 -4.10 3.57
N GLY A 12 2.84 -5.32 4.00
CA GLY A 12 3.09 -6.53 3.21
C GLY A 12 1.94 -6.77 2.24
N ASN A 13 2.22 -6.93 0.97
CA ASN A 13 1.30 -7.42 -0.05
C ASN A 13 1.68 -8.87 -0.36
N TRP A 14 0.92 -9.82 0.13
CA TRP A 14 1.21 -11.23 -0.07
C TRP A 14 0.93 -11.72 -1.48
N LYS A 15 0.12 -10.95 -2.23
CA LYS A 15 -0.34 -11.37 -3.55
C LYS A 15 -1.01 -12.75 -3.46
N MET A 16 -0.97 -13.55 -4.51
CA MET A 16 -1.55 -14.89 -4.52
C MET A 16 -0.60 -15.92 -3.87
N ASN A 17 -0.36 -15.76 -2.56
CA ASN A 17 0.50 -16.67 -1.79
C ASN A 17 -0.14 -17.01 -0.45
N LYS A 18 0.31 -18.12 0.12
CA LYS A 18 -0.05 -18.69 1.42
C LYS A 18 -1.49 -19.21 1.49
N THR A 19 -1.59 -20.34 2.16
CA THR A 19 -2.84 -20.94 2.62
C THR A 19 -3.23 -20.40 4.01
N ALA A 20 -4.42 -20.73 4.49
CA ALA A 20 -4.84 -20.36 5.84
C ALA A 20 -3.94 -20.98 6.94
N THR A 21 -3.39 -22.17 6.71
CA THR A 21 -2.44 -22.81 7.62
C THR A 21 -1.11 -22.09 7.65
N GLU A 22 -0.57 -21.72 6.49
CA GLU A 22 0.67 -20.95 6.38
C GLU A 22 0.50 -19.52 6.93
N THR A 23 -0.70 -18.94 6.83
CA THR A 23 -1.02 -17.66 7.46
C THR A 23 -0.86 -17.72 8.98
N LYS A 24 -1.36 -18.78 9.63
CA LYS A 24 -1.20 -18.99 11.07
C LYS A 24 0.27 -19.16 11.46
N LYS A 25 1.00 -20.01 10.73
CA LYS A 25 2.43 -20.22 10.96
C LYS A 25 3.22 -18.91 10.84
N PHE A 26 2.98 -18.13 9.80
CA PHE A 26 3.63 -16.83 9.63
C PHE A 26 3.32 -15.86 10.78
N ALA A 27 2.07 -15.83 11.28
CA ALA A 27 1.70 -14.98 12.39
C ALA A 27 2.43 -15.38 13.69
N GLU A 28 2.58 -16.69 13.95
CA GLU A 28 3.35 -17.21 15.10
C GLU A 28 4.84 -16.82 15.00
N GLU A 29 5.44 -17.03 13.84
CA GLU A 29 6.83 -16.65 13.57
C GLU A 29 7.02 -15.14 13.75
N LEU A 30 6.16 -14.33 13.13
CA LEU A 30 6.24 -12.87 13.23
C LEU A 30 6.06 -12.39 14.68
N LYS A 31 5.14 -12.99 15.43
CA LYS A 31 4.90 -12.65 16.85
C LYS A 31 6.14 -12.81 17.71
N ALA A 32 6.93 -13.83 17.43
CA ALA A 32 8.15 -14.14 18.19
C ALA A 32 9.25 -13.07 18.00
N ILE A 33 9.31 -12.44 16.82
CA ILE A 33 10.40 -11.55 16.43
C ILE A 33 9.99 -10.09 16.20
N LEU A 34 8.67 -9.79 16.20
CA LEU A 34 8.18 -8.42 15.98
C LEU A 34 8.68 -7.47 17.09
N PRO A 35 9.30 -6.33 16.76
CA PRO A 35 9.79 -5.38 17.74
C PRO A 35 8.71 -4.90 18.71
N LYS A 36 9.03 -4.80 20.00
CA LYS A 36 8.13 -4.27 21.04
C LYS A 36 7.89 -2.77 20.89
N ALA A 37 8.89 -2.01 20.46
CA ALA A 37 8.78 -0.59 20.20
C ALA A 37 7.94 -0.33 18.93
N LYS A 38 7.21 0.79 18.92
CA LYS A 38 6.34 1.17 17.80
C LYS A 38 6.89 2.41 17.10
N TRP A 39 7.60 2.21 16.01
CA TRP A 39 8.07 3.29 15.15
C TRP A 39 7.35 3.36 13.79
N CYS A 40 6.55 2.34 13.45
CA CYS A 40 5.70 2.34 12.27
C CYS A 40 4.39 1.59 12.52
N ASP A 41 3.40 1.81 11.67
CA ASP A 41 2.23 0.95 11.57
C ASP A 41 2.58 -0.23 10.65
N VAL A 42 2.36 -1.47 11.12
CA VAL A 42 2.60 -2.70 10.37
C VAL A 42 1.27 -3.20 9.82
N VAL A 43 1.23 -3.51 8.54
CA VAL A 43 0.04 -4.01 7.84
C VAL A 43 0.41 -5.29 7.08
N VAL A 44 -0.48 -6.28 7.09
CA VAL A 44 -0.36 -7.47 6.25
C VAL A 44 -1.62 -7.58 5.40
N CYS A 45 -1.48 -7.37 4.08
CA CYS A 45 -2.54 -7.54 3.11
C CYS A 45 -2.47 -8.97 2.57
N VAL A 46 -3.58 -9.70 2.72
CA VAL A 46 -3.67 -11.12 2.42
C VAL A 46 -4.74 -11.41 1.37
N PRO A 47 -4.64 -12.53 0.62
CA PRO A 47 -5.73 -13.01 -0.23
C PRO A 47 -7.05 -13.11 0.54
N ALA A 48 -8.18 -12.86 -0.14
CA ALA A 48 -9.50 -12.84 0.47
C ALA A 48 -9.82 -14.12 1.25
N VAL A 49 -9.41 -15.27 0.74
CA VAL A 49 -9.59 -16.60 1.37
C VAL A 49 -8.85 -16.73 2.71
N ASN A 50 -7.86 -15.90 2.97
CA ASN A 50 -7.04 -15.93 4.18
C ASN A 50 -7.45 -14.88 5.22
N ILE A 51 -8.34 -13.93 4.89
CA ILE A 51 -8.67 -12.81 5.78
C ILE A 51 -9.16 -13.28 7.15
N SER A 52 -10.13 -14.19 7.20
CA SER A 52 -10.66 -14.71 8.49
C SER A 52 -9.59 -15.42 9.33
N ALA A 53 -8.69 -16.16 8.67
CA ALA A 53 -7.56 -16.81 9.34
C ALA A 53 -6.56 -15.77 9.87
N ALA A 54 -6.26 -14.74 9.08
CA ALA A 54 -5.35 -13.67 9.45
C ALA A 54 -5.89 -12.85 10.62
N ILE A 55 -7.16 -12.42 10.60
CA ILE A 55 -7.79 -11.69 11.71
C ILE A 55 -7.65 -12.45 13.03
N LYS A 56 -7.86 -13.78 13.01
CA LYS A 56 -7.70 -14.62 14.20
C LYS A 56 -6.25 -14.78 14.62
N ALA A 57 -5.35 -15.04 13.67
CA ALA A 57 -3.95 -15.36 13.95
C ALA A 57 -3.16 -14.12 14.43
N PHE A 58 -3.47 -12.93 13.92
CA PHE A 58 -2.84 -11.67 14.31
C PHE A 58 -3.55 -10.95 15.46
N LYS A 59 -4.59 -11.57 16.06
CA LYS A 59 -5.24 -11.03 17.26
C LYS A 59 -4.19 -10.75 18.35
N ASP A 60 -4.35 -9.64 19.03
CA ASP A 60 -3.44 -9.18 20.09
C ASP A 60 -2.02 -8.80 19.62
N MET A 61 -1.78 -8.74 18.30
CA MET A 61 -0.57 -8.20 17.72
C MET A 61 -0.78 -6.76 17.23
N ARG A 62 0.30 -5.97 17.21
CA ARG A 62 0.28 -4.61 16.62
C ARG A 62 0.40 -4.66 15.10
N VAL A 63 -0.35 -5.54 14.48
CA VAL A 63 -0.42 -5.73 13.03
C VAL A 63 -1.86 -5.51 12.59
N SER A 64 -2.07 -4.69 11.59
CA SER A 64 -3.37 -4.49 10.97
C SER A 64 -3.51 -5.41 9.77
N ILE A 65 -4.70 -5.97 9.57
CA ILE A 65 -4.98 -6.79 8.38
C ILE A 65 -5.55 -5.93 7.28
N GLY A 66 -5.04 -6.16 6.07
CA GLY A 66 -5.51 -5.57 4.83
C GLY A 66 -6.05 -6.62 3.86
N ALA A 67 -6.87 -6.17 2.92
CA ALA A 67 -7.28 -6.93 1.75
C ALA A 67 -6.48 -6.47 0.52
N GLU A 68 -6.38 -7.31 -0.49
CA GLU A 68 -5.64 -7.03 -1.73
C GLU A 68 -6.51 -6.43 -2.84
N ASN A 69 -7.83 -6.36 -2.59
CA ASN A 69 -8.82 -5.79 -3.50
C ASN A 69 -10.17 -5.63 -2.78
N LEU A 70 -11.10 -4.90 -3.40
CA LEU A 70 -12.53 -4.90 -3.14
C LEU A 70 -13.29 -4.56 -4.42
N PHE A 71 -14.58 -4.84 -4.45
CA PHE A 71 -15.49 -4.31 -5.46
C PHE A 71 -16.19 -3.04 -4.93
N TYR A 72 -16.55 -2.13 -5.81
CA TYR A 72 -17.08 -0.81 -5.43
C TYR A 72 -18.57 -0.78 -5.15
N GLU A 73 -19.32 -1.82 -5.52
CA GLU A 73 -20.73 -1.94 -5.18
C GLU A 73 -20.91 -2.56 -3.78
N LYS A 74 -21.97 -2.17 -3.08
CA LYS A 74 -22.24 -2.66 -1.72
C LYS A 74 -22.75 -4.09 -1.72
N SER A 75 -23.55 -4.46 -2.72
CA SER A 75 -24.13 -5.80 -2.92
C SER A 75 -24.65 -5.93 -4.33
N GLY A 76 -25.00 -7.14 -4.76
CA GLY A 76 -25.64 -7.37 -6.06
C GLY A 76 -25.15 -8.62 -6.78
N ALA A 77 -25.47 -8.70 -8.07
CA ALA A 77 -25.13 -9.81 -8.96
C ALA A 77 -23.67 -9.69 -9.46
N TYR A 78 -22.72 -9.81 -8.56
CA TYR A 78 -21.28 -9.69 -8.82
C TYR A 78 -20.56 -10.94 -8.31
N THR A 79 -20.85 -12.07 -8.90
CA THR A 79 -20.35 -13.38 -8.47
C THR A 79 -18.83 -13.40 -8.41
N GLY A 80 -18.29 -13.75 -7.23
CA GLY A 80 -16.85 -13.82 -6.99
C GLY A 80 -16.24 -12.56 -6.37
N GLU A 81 -16.99 -11.45 -6.26
CA GLU A 81 -16.54 -10.20 -5.66
C GLU A 81 -16.97 -10.07 -4.18
N TRP A 82 -16.28 -9.19 -3.48
CA TRP A 82 -16.57 -8.81 -2.09
C TRP A 82 -16.57 -7.30 -1.93
N SER A 83 -17.55 -6.80 -1.15
CA SER A 83 -17.71 -5.37 -0.92
C SER A 83 -16.83 -4.84 0.21
N ALA A 84 -16.73 -3.51 0.30
CA ALA A 84 -16.04 -2.84 1.40
C ALA A 84 -16.67 -3.14 2.76
N ASP A 85 -18.00 -3.26 2.82
CA ASP A 85 -18.73 -3.55 4.05
C ASP A 85 -18.44 -4.99 4.54
N MET A 86 -18.35 -5.98 3.64
CA MET A 86 -17.95 -7.36 3.99
C MET A 86 -16.53 -7.39 4.58
N LEU A 87 -15.60 -6.64 4.01
CA LEU A 87 -14.24 -6.53 4.54
C LEU A 87 -14.21 -5.86 5.90
N LYS A 88 -15.01 -4.81 6.07
CA LYS A 88 -15.12 -4.08 7.35
C LYS A 88 -15.68 -4.94 8.46
N ASP A 89 -16.71 -5.72 8.18
CA ASP A 89 -17.35 -6.65 9.13
C ASP A 89 -16.36 -7.72 9.62
N LEU A 90 -15.50 -8.22 8.73
CA LEU A 90 -14.41 -9.14 9.09
C LEU A 90 -13.31 -8.52 9.95
N GLY A 91 -13.26 -7.18 10.10
CA GLY A 91 -12.23 -6.48 10.85
C GLY A 91 -11.02 -6.02 10.02
N VAL A 92 -11.12 -6.07 8.70
CA VAL A 92 -10.10 -5.51 7.80
C VAL A 92 -9.98 -4.00 8.00
N LYS A 93 -8.77 -3.48 7.97
CA LYS A 93 -8.50 -2.06 8.17
C LYS A 93 -7.97 -1.37 6.92
N TYR A 94 -7.17 -2.04 6.13
CA TYR A 94 -6.57 -1.52 4.90
C TYR A 94 -7.05 -2.30 3.68
N VAL A 95 -6.96 -1.68 2.50
CA VAL A 95 -7.21 -2.38 1.23
C VAL A 95 -6.34 -1.81 0.13
N ILE A 96 -5.66 -2.68 -0.61
CA ILE A 96 -4.88 -2.31 -1.80
C ILE A 96 -5.86 -2.10 -2.95
N ILE A 97 -5.70 -0.99 -3.67
CA ILE A 97 -6.56 -0.61 -4.82
C ILE A 97 -5.67 -0.16 -5.97
N GLY A 98 -5.94 -0.63 -7.17
CA GLY A 98 -5.22 -0.22 -8.36
C GLY A 98 -3.83 -0.80 -8.51
N HIS A 99 -3.50 -1.91 -7.82
CA HIS A 99 -2.20 -2.57 -7.94
C HIS A 99 -1.88 -2.87 -9.40
N SER A 100 -0.62 -2.71 -9.80
CA SER A 100 -0.18 -2.88 -11.19
C SER A 100 -0.61 -4.21 -11.82
N GLU A 101 -0.56 -5.32 -11.07
CA GLU A 101 -1.02 -6.64 -11.53
C GLU A 101 -2.53 -6.62 -11.85
N ARG A 102 -3.35 -5.90 -11.07
CA ARG A 102 -4.79 -5.82 -11.33
C ARG A 102 -5.10 -4.95 -12.54
N ARG A 103 -4.32 -3.90 -12.77
CA ARG A 103 -4.41 -3.10 -14.00
C ARG A 103 -4.01 -3.92 -15.22
N GLN A 104 -2.95 -4.71 -15.11
CA GLN A 104 -2.40 -5.49 -16.21
C GLN A 104 -3.25 -6.73 -16.55
N TYR A 105 -3.69 -7.49 -15.54
CA TYR A 105 -4.31 -8.81 -15.75
C TYR A 105 -5.82 -8.84 -15.57
N PHE A 106 -6.40 -7.87 -14.86
CA PHE A 106 -7.81 -7.89 -14.46
C PHE A 106 -8.58 -6.65 -14.93
N GLY A 107 -8.04 -5.87 -15.87
CA GLY A 107 -8.72 -4.75 -16.49
C GLY A 107 -9.09 -3.60 -15.54
N GLU A 108 -8.37 -3.44 -14.43
CA GLU A 108 -8.60 -2.35 -13.50
C GLU A 108 -8.13 -1.03 -14.11
N THR A 109 -9.01 -0.02 -14.16
CA THR A 109 -8.77 1.28 -14.76
C THR A 109 -8.75 2.39 -13.71
N ASP A 110 -8.27 3.59 -14.05
CA ASP A 110 -8.31 4.73 -13.13
C ASP A 110 -9.74 5.07 -12.70
N PHE A 111 -10.72 4.84 -13.56
CA PHE A 111 -12.12 5.02 -13.23
C PHE A 111 -12.63 4.01 -12.17
N THR A 112 -12.29 2.72 -12.33
CA THR A 112 -12.66 1.70 -11.34
C THR A 112 -11.89 1.87 -10.04
N VAL A 113 -10.63 2.31 -10.11
CA VAL A 113 -9.81 2.67 -8.93
C VAL A 113 -10.48 3.77 -8.12
N ASN A 114 -10.92 4.86 -8.76
CA ASN A 114 -11.62 5.95 -8.08
C ASN A 114 -12.89 5.45 -7.36
N LYS A 115 -13.74 4.66 -8.04
CA LYS A 115 -14.94 4.07 -7.42
C LYS A 115 -14.59 3.22 -6.18
N LYS A 116 -13.54 2.40 -6.27
CA LYS A 116 -13.08 1.57 -5.15
C LYS A 116 -12.54 2.41 -3.99
N VAL A 117 -11.85 3.52 -4.28
CA VAL A 117 -11.38 4.46 -3.25
C VAL A 117 -12.55 5.05 -2.48
N HIS A 118 -13.60 5.51 -3.19
CA HIS A 118 -14.81 6.02 -2.56
C HIS A 118 -15.49 4.96 -1.68
N ALA A 119 -15.71 3.74 -2.20
CA ALA A 119 -16.31 2.64 -1.45
C ALA A 119 -15.51 2.28 -0.19
N ALA A 120 -14.17 2.20 -0.28
CA ALA A 120 -13.31 1.95 0.87
C ALA A 120 -13.44 3.05 1.94
N LEU A 121 -13.42 4.32 1.53
CA LEU A 121 -13.51 5.45 2.45
C LEU A 121 -14.91 5.59 3.07
N GLU A 122 -15.97 5.24 2.38
CA GLU A 122 -17.33 5.20 2.91
C GLU A 122 -17.47 4.15 4.02
N ALA A 123 -16.97 2.94 3.79
CA ALA A 123 -16.93 1.87 4.79
C ALA A 123 -15.94 2.13 5.94
N GLY A 124 -15.13 3.19 5.84
CA GLY A 124 -14.14 3.55 6.87
C GLY A 124 -12.82 2.77 6.78
N LEU A 125 -12.57 2.08 5.68
CA LEU A 125 -11.28 1.44 5.39
C LEU A 125 -10.22 2.47 5.00
N HIS A 126 -8.96 2.06 5.04
CA HIS A 126 -7.80 2.84 4.60
C HIS A 126 -7.32 2.31 3.24
N PRO A 127 -7.63 2.98 2.12
CA PRO A 127 -7.14 2.56 0.81
C PRO A 127 -5.63 2.80 0.68
N ILE A 128 -4.90 1.79 0.19
CA ILE A 128 -3.54 1.89 -0.32
C ILE A 128 -3.66 1.94 -1.84
N ILE A 129 -3.54 3.13 -2.39
CA ILE A 129 -3.81 3.44 -3.80
C ILE A 129 -2.51 3.30 -4.57
N CYS A 130 -2.44 2.33 -5.46
CA CYS A 130 -1.26 2.06 -6.29
C CYS A 130 -1.26 2.90 -7.55
N VAL A 131 -0.14 3.55 -7.81
CA VAL A 131 0.14 4.33 -9.03
C VAL A 131 1.54 4.00 -9.52
N GLY A 132 1.76 4.01 -10.82
CA GLY A 132 3.06 3.69 -11.38
C GLY A 132 3.06 3.59 -12.89
N GLU A 133 4.25 3.69 -13.47
CA GLU A 133 4.51 3.66 -14.90
C GLU A 133 5.17 2.35 -15.34
N SER A 134 4.91 1.94 -16.58
CA SER A 134 5.64 0.88 -17.26
C SER A 134 7.02 1.34 -17.71
N LEU A 135 7.89 0.39 -18.13
CA LEU A 135 9.20 0.72 -18.70
C LEU A 135 9.06 1.59 -19.93
N GLU A 136 8.17 1.23 -20.84
CA GLU A 136 7.91 1.99 -22.06
C GLU A 136 7.51 3.44 -21.76
N GLN A 137 6.61 3.65 -20.81
CA GLN A 137 6.17 4.99 -20.40
C GLN A 137 7.32 5.80 -19.79
N ARG A 138 8.21 5.14 -19.03
CA ARG A 138 9.38 5.78 -18.46
C ARG A 138 10.40 6.17 -19.56
N GLU A 139 10.65 5.29 -20.53
CA GLU A 139 11.54 5.55 -21.65
C GLU A 139 11.02 6.65 -22.59
N LEU A 140 9.70 6.78 -22.71
CA LEU A 140 9.04 7.91 -23.40
C LEU A 140 9.10 9.23 -22.61
N GLY A 141 9.57 9.23 -21.36
CA GLY A 141 9.68 10.42 -20.52
C GLY A 141 8.36 10.98 -19.99
N ILE A 142 7.27 10.17 -20.00
CA ILE A 142 5.91 10.60 -19.58
C ILE A 142 5.53 10.13 -18.16
N THR A 143 6.53 9.75 -17.35
CA THR A 143 6.29 9.26 -15.98
C THR A 143 5.45 10.23 -15.16
N MET A 144 5.82 11.51 -15.15
CA MET A 144 5.19 12.49 -14.27
C MET A 144 3.75 12.81 -14.70
N GLU A 145 3.48 12.89 -15.98
CA GLU A 145 2.15 13.10 -16.55
C GLU A 145 1.23 11.94 -16.20
N LEU A 146 1.72 10.70 -16.34
CA LEU A 146 0.95 9.50 -16.00
C LEU A 146 0.67 9.44 -14.50
N ILE A 147 1.67 9.65 -13.66
CA ILE A 147 1.51 9.66 -12.20
C ILE A 147 0.53 10.76 -11.78
N ALA A 148 0.64 11.96 -12.36
CA ALA A 148 -0.33 13.03 -12.10
C ALA A 148 -1.75 12.63 -12.50
N LEU A 149 -1.92 11.99 -13.65
CA LEU A 149 -3.22 11.49 -14.13
C LEU A 149 -3.80 10.47 -13.16
N GLN A 150 -3.03 9.43 -12.80
CA GLN A 150 -3.46 8.36 -11.89
C GLN A 150 -3.84 8.90 -10.51
N VAL A 151 -3.02 9.79 -9.91
CA VAL A 151 -3.30 10.40 -8.60
C VAL A 151 -4.54 11.27 -8.65
N LYS A 152 -4.67 12.14 -9.66
CA LYS A 152 -5.83 13.03 -9.83
C LYS A 152 -7.11 12.23 -10.02
N SER A 153 -7.07 11.20 -10.88
CA SER A 153 -8.22 10.32 -11.14
C SER A 153 -8.63 9.55 -9.89
N ALA A 154 -7.68 8.92 -9.19
CA ALA A 154 -7.97 8.16 -7.98
C ALA A 154 -8.59 9.01 -6.86
N LEU A 155 -8.19 10.27 -6.74
CA LEU A 155 -8.63 11.19 -5.68
C LEU A 155 -9.78 12.10 -6.12
N ALA A 156 -10.27 12.01 -7.36
CA ALA A 156 -11.37 12.83 -7.85
C ALA A 156 -12.61 12.69 -6.93
N GLY A 157 -13.15 13.83 -6.44
CA GLY A 157 -14.32 13.86 -5.56
C GLY A 157 -14.08 13.39 -4.13
N VAL A 158 -12.86 13.01 -3.74
CA VAL A 158 -12.57 12.59 -2.36
C VAL A 158 -12.53 13.82 -1.45
N PRO A 159 -13.32 13.88 -0.35
CA PRO A 159 -13.29 15.00 0.59
C PRO A 159 -11.93 15.11 1.30
N ALA A 160 -11.47 16.36 1.51
CA ALA A 160 -10.16 16.65 2.10
C ALA A 160 -9.94 16.01 3.48
N GLU A 161 -10.98 15.94 4.30
CA GLU A 161 -10.93 15.34 5.64
C GLU A 161 -10.73 13.82 5.62
N LYS A 162 -11.09 13.15 4.52
CA LYS A 162 -10.89 11.70 4.34
C LYS A 162 -9.48 11.34 3.86
N LEU A 163 -8.70 12.29 3.31
CA LEU A 163 -7.39 11.99 2.73
C LEU A 163 -6.35 11.47 3.74
N ARG A 164 -6.51 11.76 5.03
CA ARG A 164 -5.65 11.18 6.06
C ARG A 164 -5.78 9.66 6.20
N LYS A 165 -6.83 9.08 5.65
CA LYS A 165 -7.02 7.63 5.59
C LYS A 165 -6.39 7.02 4.35
N CYS A 166 -6.12 7.82 3.32
CA CYS A 166 -5.48 7.34 2.09
C CYS A 166 -3.98 7.17 2.27
N VAL A 167 -3.46 6.14 1.64
CA VAL A 167 -2.04 5.92 1.40
C VAL A 167 -1.86 5.85 -0.10
N ILE A 168 -0.82 6.48 -0.65
CA ILE A 168 -0.47 6.34 -2.06
C ILE A 168 0.80 5.51 -2.14
N ALA A 169 0.78 4.42 -2.91
CA ALA A 169 1.93 3.56 -3.14
C ALA A 169 2.44 3.75 -4.56
N TYR A 170 3.67 4.23 -4.69
CA TYR A 170 4.35 4.34 -5.99
C TYR A 170 4.99 3.00 -6.37
N GLU A 171 4.53 2.44 -7.45
CA GLU A 171 5.01 1.19 -8.04
C GLU A 171 5.75 1.47 -9.36
N PRO A 172 7.10 1.54 -9.39
CA PRO A 172 7.82 1.48 -10.67
C PRO A 172 7.60 0.10 -11.28
N VAL A 173 6.57 -0.04 -12.16
CA VAL A 173 6.14 -1.36 -12.70
C VAL A 173 7.30 -2.08 -13.39
N TRP A 174 8.21 -1.33 -14.02
CA TRP A 174 9.41 -1.82 -14.65
C TRP A 174 10.44 -2.45 -13.68
N ALA A 175 10.30 -2.17 -12.38
CA ALA A 175 11.17 -2.70 -11.33
C ALA A 175 10.50 -3.80 -10.47
N ILE A 176 9.24 -4.19 -10.79
CA ILE A 176 8.52 -5.20 -10.03
C ILE A 176 8.74 -6.58 -10.68
N GLY A 177 9.39 -7.50 -9.94
CA GLY A 177 9.60 -8.88 -10.40
C GLY A 177 10.59 -9.04 -11.56
N THR A 178 11.26 -7.97 -11.99
CA THR A 178 12.18 -7.99 -13.15
C THR A 178 13.65 -8.16 -12.74
N GLY A 179 13.95 -8.11 -11.44
CA GLY A 179 15.33 -8.04 -10.93
C GLY A 179 15.95 -6.63 -10.99
N LYS A 180 15.32 -5.68 -11.68
CA LYS A 180 15.71 -4.26 -11.65
C LYS A 180 15.18 -3.62 -10.35
N THR A 181 15.89 -2.61 -9.86
CA THR A 181 15.49 -1.84 -8.68
C THR A 181 15.66 -0.36 -9.02
N ALA A 182 14.65 0.46 -8.72
CA ALA A 182 14.81 1.90 -8.79
C ALA A 182 15.83 2.35 -7.74
N THR A 183 16.66 3.34 -8.04
CA THR A 183 17.52 3.95 -7.03
C THR A 183 16.67 4.71 -6.00
N ALA A 184 17.23 5.00 -4.82
CA ALA A 184 16.53 5.78 -3.81
C ALA A 184 16.14 7.17 -4.31
N GLU A 185 16.99 7.79 -5.13
CA GLU A 185 16.75 9.09 -5.76
C GLU A 185 15.60 9.02 -6.77
N GLN A 186 15.57 8.00 -7.63
CA GLN A 186 14.48 7.78 -8.60
C GLN A 186 13.15 7.57 -7.88
N ALA A 187 13.14 6.81 -6.81
CA ALA A 187 11.95 6.59 -6.00
C ALA A 187 11.51 7.89 -5.28
N ALA A 188 12.47 8.65 -4.73
CA ALA A 188 12.22 9.90 -4.04
C ALA A 188 11.68 10.98 -4.99
N GLU A 189 12.20 11.08 -6.20
CA GLU A 189 11.72 12.02 -7.22
C GLU A 189 10.22 11.85 -7.47
N VAL A 190 9.78 10.63 -7.75
CA VAL A 190 8.37 10.35 -8.03
C VAL A 190 7.49 10.51 -6.78
N CYS A 191 7.95 10.05 -5.61
CA CYS A 191 7.21 10.24 -4.36
C CYS A 191 7.03 11.73 -3.99
N THR A 192 8.06 12.55 -4.21
CA THR A 192 7.98 14.01 -4.05
C THR A 192 7.00 14.63 -5.06
N PHE A 193 7.00 14.15 -6.30
CA PHE A 193 6.05 14.60 -7.31
C PHE A 193 4.60 14.22 -6.96
N ILE A 194 4.35 13.02 -6.45
CA ILE A 194 3.05 12.60 -5.93
C ILE A 194 2.58 13.56 -4.84
N ARG A 195 3.44 13.88 -3.88
CA ARG A 195 3.12 14.82 -2.80
C ARG A 195 2.82 16.22 -3.33
N THR A 196 3.57 16.68 -4.30
CA THR A 196 3.34 17.97 -4.97
C THR A 196 1.99 17.97 -5.70
N THR A 197 1.63 16.89 -6.37
CA THR A 197 0.32 16.73 -7.01
C THR A 197 -0.82 16.80 -5.99
N VAL A 198 -0.70 16.10 -4.85
CA VAL A 198 -1.68 16.20 -3.76
C VAL A 198 -1.73 17.62 -3.17
N ARG A 199 -0.59 18.31 -3.09
CA ARG A 199 -0.54 19.70 -2.63
C ARG A 199 -1.30 20.66 -3.55
N HIS A 200 -1.20 20.48 -4.85
CA HIS A 200 -1.96 21.26 -5.82
C HIS A 200 -3.47 21.02 -5.72
N LEU A 201 -3.88 19.77 -5.43
CA LEU A 201 -5.29 19.41 -5.33
C LEU A 201 -5.94 19.85 -4.00
N TYR A 202 -5.22 19.73 -2.87
CA TYR A 202 -5.79 19.82 -1.51
C TYR A 202 -5.04 20.74 -0.56
N GLY A 203 -4.01 21.41 -1.05
CA GLY A 203 -3.20 22.33 -0.25
C GLY A 203 -2.12 21.65 0.61
N ALA A 204 -1.22 22.47 1.14
CA ALA A 204 0.00 22.02 1.84
C ALA A 204 -0.29 21.24 3.13
N ARG A 205 -1.37 21.56 3.85
CA ARG A 205 -1.72 20.88 5.11
C ARG A 205 -2.08 19.41 4.87
N ILE A 206 -2.88 19.13 3.85
CA ILE A 206 -3.30 17.78 3.49
C ILE A 206 -2.11 17.00 2.91
N ALA A 207 -1.38 17.58 1.97
CA ALA A 207 -0.20 16.95 1.36
C ALA A 207 0.86 16.54 2.41
N ARG A 208 1.02 17.32 3.48
CA ARG A 208 1.90 16.97 4.60
C ARG A 208 1.40 15.82 5.47
N SER A 209 0.11 15.49 5.42
CA SER A 209 -0.50 14.49 6.30
C SER A 209 -0.75 13.13 5.63
N ILE A 210 -0.66 13.05 4.30
CA ILE A 210 -0.84 11.79 3.56
C ILE A 210 0.45 10.96 3.60
N THR A 211 0.30 9.65 3.78
CA THR A 211 1.41 8.70 3.70
C THR A 211 1.66 8.31 2.24
N ILE A 212 2.92 8.37 1.81
CA ILE A 212 3.35 7.89 0.50
C ILE A 212 4.33 6.73 0.72
N GLN A 213 4.06 5.59 0.11
CA GLN A 213 4.87 4.38 0.17
C GLN A 213 5.64 4.18 -1.14
N TYR A 214 6.81 3.58 -1.04
CA TYR A 214 7.48 2.98 -2.18
C TYR A 214 7.03 1.53 -2.34
N GLY A 215 6.54 1.17 -3.52
CA GLY A 215 5.99 -0.16 -3.85
C GLY A 215 6.85 -0.98 -4.79
N GLY A 216 8.07 -0.52 -5.11
CA GLY A 216 9.04 -1.32 -5.84
C GLY A 216 9.78 -2.32 -4.96
N SER A 217 10.91 -2.85 -5.44
CA SER A 217 11.71 -3.83 -4.72
C SER A 217 12.35 -3.23 -3.47
N MET A 218 11.78 -3.51 -2.29
CA MET A 218 12.33 -3.13 -0.99
C MET A 218 12.70 -4.39 -0.20
N LYS A 219 13.91 -4.41 0.36
CA LYS A 219 14.49 -5.49 1.17
C LYS A 219 15.18 -4.89 2.39
N GLY A 220 15.53 -5.69 3.40
CA GLY A 220 16.29 -5.22 4.57
C GLY A 220 17.55 -4.44 4.20
N SER A 221 18.24 -4.84 3.11
CA SER A 221 19.51 -4.22 2.69
C SER A 221 19.37 -2.81 2.08
N ASN A 222 18.21 -2.41 1.53
CA ASN A 222 17.99 -1.09 0.93
C ASN A 222 16.89 -0.28 1.62
N ALA A 223 16.19 -0.87 2.58
CA ALA A 223 15.05 -0.22 3.22
C ALA A 223 15.45 1.05 3.97
N ALA A 224 16.58 1.06 4.66
CA ALA A 224 17.05 2.22 5.42
C ALA A 224 17.32 3.42 4.50
N GLU A 225 17.97 3.20 3.36
CA GLU A 225 18.27 4.24 2.36
C GLU A 225 16.99 4.82 1.74
N LEU A 226 16.06 3.93 1.35
CA LEU A 226 14.76 4.35 0.81
C LEU A 226 13.94 5.14 1.84
N LEU A 227 13.86 4.65 3.07
CA LEU A 227 13.09 5.28 4.14
C LEU A 227 13.73 6.56 4.69
N ALA A 228 15.01 6.81 4.42
CA ALA A 228 15.68 8.07 4.71
C ALA A 228 15.22 9.21 3.78
N GLN A 229 14.65 8.89 2.63
CA GLN A 229 14.18 9.91 1.68
C GLN A 229 13.01 10.71 2.25
N PRO A 230 12.97 12.04 2.04
CA PRO A 230 12.02 12.95 2.71
C PRO A 230 10.54 12.61 2.48
N ASP A 231 10.19 12.08 1.32
CA ASP A 231 8.81 11.84 0.88
C ASP A 231 8.45 10.36 0.72
N ILE A 232 9.32 9.46 1.19
CA ILE A 232 9.03 8.03 1.32
C ILE A 232 8.67 7.73 2.77
N ASP A 233 7.39 7.54 3.05
CA ASP A 233 6.85 7.37 4.41
C ASP A 233 6.64 5.88 4.78
N GLY A 234 7.12 4.97 3.96
CA GLY A 234 6.98 3.54 4.19
C GLY A 234 7.13 2.71 2.92
N GLY A 235 6.69 1.46 2.98
CA GLY A 235 6.77 0.56 1.85
C GLY A 235 5.55 -0.33 1.68
N LEU A 236 5.22 -0.64 0.42
CA LEU A 236 4.32 -1.72 0.04
C LEU A 236 5.17 -2.89 -0.46
N ILE A 237 5.30 -3.92 0.39
CA ILE A 237 6.35 -4.93 0.29
C ILE A 237 5.77 -6.23 -0.30
N GLY A 238 6.31 -6.69 -1.42
CA GLY A 238 5.94 -7.98 -2.02
C GLY A 238 6.69 -9.17 -1.39
N GLY A 239 7.58 -9.78 -2.14
CA GLY A 239 8.25 -11.04 -1.79
C GLY A 239 8.90 -11.09 -0.40
N ALA A 240 9.55 -10.01 0.06
CA ALA A 240 10.15 -9.96 1.39
C ALA A 240 9.11 -10.04 2.53
N ALA A 241 7.84 -9.66 2.28
CA ALA A 241 6.77 -9.80 3.26
C ALA A 241 6.20 -11.23 3.38
N LEU A 242 6.68 -12.16 2.57
CA LEU A 242 6.32 -13.58 2.67
C LEU A 242 7.16 -14.35 3.70
N LYS A 243 8.25 -13.76 4.17
CA LYS A 243 9.15 -14.32 5.20
C LYS A 243 9.19 -13.38 6.40
N SER A 244 8.90 -13.90 7.57
CA SER A 244 8.77 -13.13 8.81
C SER A 244 10.05 -12.38 9.18
N ASP A 245 11.21 -13.00 9.02
CA ASP A 245 12.54 -12.43 9.25
C ASP A 245 12.82 -11.24 8.32
N GLN A 246 12.66 -11.44 6.99
CA GLN A 246 12.88 -10.38 6.00
C GLN A 246 11.92 -9.21 6.17
N PHE A 247 10.67 -9.49 6.57
CA PHE A 247 9.69 -8.44 6.82
C PHE A 247 10.06 -7.62 8.07
N VAL A 248 10.53 -8.28 9.13
CA VAL A 248 11.01 -7.61 10.35
C VAL A 248 12.25 -6.77 10.09
N ASP A 249 13.17 -7.19 9.21
CA ASP A 249 14.33 -6.37 8.82
C ASP A 249 13.89 -5.02 8.24
N ILE A 250 12.84 -5.02 7.39
CA ILE A 250 12.27 -3.78 6.82
C ILE A 250 11.56 -2.95 7.90
N ILE A 251 10.82 -3.61 8.80
CA ILE A 251 10.17 -2.93 9.94
C ILE A 251 11.22 -2.25 10.83
N ASN A 252 12.33 -2.92 11.09
CA ASN A 252 13.44 -2.36 11.88
C ASN A 252 14.11 -1.17 11.18
N ALA A 253 14.29 -1.24 9.85
CA ALA A 253 14.81 -0.14 9.05
C ALA A 253 13.92 1.12 9.08
N ALA A 254 12.64 0.98 9.45
CA ALA A 254 11.74 2.12 9.63
C ALA A 254 12.02 2.91 10.93
N ASN A 255 12.87 2.41 11.82
CA ASN A 255 13.40 3.18 12.92
C ASN A 255 14.54 4.08 12.42
N GLN A 256 14.23 5.37 12.25
CA GLN A 256 15.12 6.39 11.69
C GLN A 256 15.54 7.39 12.80
N GLU A 257 15.65 6.93 14.03
CA GLU A 257 16.18 7.72 15.16
C GLU A 257 17.69 7.86 15.08
#